data_93190f9c2cd4a3b7ee088cb61c7ab695
#
_entry.id   93190f9c2cd4a3b7ee088cb61c7ab695
#
_cell.length_a   1.000
_cell.length_b   1.000
_cell.length_c   1.000
_cell.angle_alpha   90.00
_cell.angle_beta   90.00
_cell.angle_gamma   90.00
#
_symmetry.space_group_name_H-M   'P 1'
#
loop_
_entity.id
_entity.type
_entity.pdbx_description
1 polymer ?
#
loop_
_entity_poly.entity_id
_entity_poly.type
_entity_poly.pdbx_seq_one_letter_code
_entity_poly.pdbx_strand_id
1 'polypeptide(L)'
;VLEELYKMVNWWLDKGVAGFRIDAIINIKKDLEFKDLEPDGEDGLAGVWKMVESVDGVGELLEDLKKHTFEKYNAFTVAEVFNMKKDELREFIGDHGHFSTMFDFSAHSLFFNDYTSCEYKELDIRQLKQAMFHSQLECEDVGFLANIIENHDEPRGASRYLPKYLQNENGVKMLGTISILLRGIPFVYQGQEIGMRNCRFSTIDEYDDISTKAEYADAIKAGVDPAKALEYCYHASRDNARTPMQWADAPNAGFSTGKPWLKVNPNYHEINVEEQETRRDSVLQYYRQLIALRKSEQYKEVFTYGQFHPLYEDSKELYAYERSTQQQNIRIIANYGGEDVSIPWENAYKLLLNNMKELLTEEERASLRSGQVIVLEV
;
A
#
# COMPACT_ATOMS: atom_id res chain seq x y z
N VAL A 1 -3.22 -27.76 -19.64
CA VAL A 1 -3.50 -26.80 -18.54
C VAL A 1 -3.56 -25.40 -19.12
N LEU A 2 -2.51 -24.89 -19.82
CA LEU A 2 -2.45 -23.51 -20.34
C LEU A 2 -3.64 -23.16 -21.25
N GLU A 3 -4.00 -24.02 -22.20
CA GLU A 3 -5.15 -23.81 -23.07
C GLU A 3 -6.46 -23.61 -22.28
N GLU A 4 -6.65 -24.33 -21.18
CA GLU A 4 -7.84 -24.19 -20.35
C GLU A 4 -7.79 -22.89 -19.54
N LEU A 5 -6.60 -22.43 -19.12
CA LEU A 5 -6.45 -21.09 -18.51
C LEU A 5 -6.79 -20.00 -19.52
N TYR A 6 -6.32 -20.09 -20.76
CA TYR A 6 -6.65 -19.09 -21.79
C TYR A 6 -8.15 -19.06 -22.09
N LYS A 7 -8.81 -20.21 -22.18
CA LYS A 7 -10.25 -20.29 -22.34
C LYS A 7 -11.00 -19.64 -21.18
N MET A 8 -10.57 -19.91 -19.95
CA MET A 8 -11.17 -19.33 -18.74
C MET A 8 -11.00 -17.80 -18.69
N VAL A 9 -9.80 -17.29 -18.95
CA VAL A 9 -9.53 -15.83 -18.95
C VAL A 9 -10.35 -15.17 -20.06
N ASN A 10 -10.33 -15.70 -21.28
CA ASN A 10 -11.08 -15.17 -22.42
C ASN A 10 -12.59 -15.20 -22.16
N TRP A 11 -13.11 -16.23 -21.50
CA TRP A 11 -14.53 -16.32 -21.15
C TRP A 11 -14.97 -15.17 -20.24
N TRP A 12 -14.13 -14.74 -19.28
CA TRP A 12 -14.43 -13.58 -18.45
C TRP A 12 -14.33 -12.27 -19.25
N LEU A 13 -13.33 -12.15 -20.12
CA LEU A 13 -13.18 -10.97 -20.99
C LEU A 13 -14.36 -10.85 -21.97
N ASP A 14 -14.85 -11.96 -22.54
CA ASP A 14 -16.05 -12.01 -23.36
C ASP A 14 -17.32 -11.55 -22.61
N LYS A 15 -17.35 -11.69 -21.29
CA LYS A 15 -18.41 -11.16 -20.41
C LYS A 15 -18.32 -9.66 -20.14
N GLY A 16 -17.27 -9.01 -20.61
CA GLY A 16 -17.07 -7.57 -20.45
C GLY A 16 -16.23 -7.19 -19.22
N VAL A 17 -15.51 -8.14 -18.60
CA VAL A 17 -14.50 -7.80 -17.60
C VAL A 17 -13.38 -7.00 -18.27
N ALA A 18 -13.04 -5.82 -17.70
CA ALA A 18 -12.08 -4.90 -18.31
C ALA A 18 -10.60 -5.31 -18.10
N GLY A 19 -10.33 -6.21 -17.17
CA GLY A 19 -8.98 -6.67 -16.88
C GLY A 19 -8.89 -7.53 -15.62
N PHE A 20 -7.67 -7.81 -15.20
CA PHE A 20 -7.39 -8.72 -14.09
C PHE A 20 -6.27 -8.20 -13.19
N ARG A 21 -6.42 -8.40 -11.90
CA ARG A 21 -5.30 -8.54 -10.95
C ARG A 21 -4.91 -10.00 -10.91
N ILE A 22 -3.63 -10.29 -11.07
CA ILE A 22 -3.13 -11.66 -11.19
C ILE A 22 -2.25 -11.96 -10.00
N ASP A 23 -2.72 -12.89 -9.18
CA ASP A 23 -2.14 -13.29 -7.91
C ASP A 23 -0.81 -14.04 -8.10
N ALA A 24 0.21 -13.66 -7.33
CA ALA A 24 1.51 -14.32 -7.23
C ALA A 24 2.06 -14.84 -8.60
N ILE A 25 1.92 -14.02 -9.64
CA ILE A 25 2.13 -14.47 -11.03
C ILE A 25 3.56 -14.92 -11.31
N ILE A 26 4.55 -14.38 -10.62
CA ILE A 26 5.95 -14.80 -10.76
C ILE A 26 6.14 -16.26 -10.39
N ASN A 27 5.26 -16.80 -9.57
CA ASN A 27 5.31 -18.18 -9.09
C ASN A 27 4.56 -19.18 -10.00
N ILE A 28 4.04 -18.74 -11.17
CA ILE A 28 3.24 -19.60 -12.05
C ILE A 28 4.07 -20.76 -12.63
N LYS A 29 5.33 -20.48 -12.97
CA LYS A 29 6.26 -21.50 -13.47
C LYS A 29 7.05 -22.12 -12.34
N LYS A 30 7.17 -23.44 -12.36
CA LYS A 30 7.88 -24.20 -11.33
C LYS A 30 8.94 -25.08 -11.98
N ASP A 31 10.03 -25.34 -11.29
CA ASP A 31 10.94 -26.42 -11.65
C ASP A 31 10.21 -27.74 -11.39
N LEU A 32 10.02 -28.52 -12.45
CA LEU A 32 9.35 -29.83 -12.39
C LEU A 32 10.31 -30.96 -12.06
N GLU A 33 11.60 -30.69 -11.95
CA GLU A 33 12.56 -31.68 -11.45
C GLU A 33 12.46 -31.69 -9.92
N PHE A 34 11.96 -32.79 -9.37
CA PHE A 34 11.89 -33.01 -7.93
C PHE A 34 13.28 -33.24 -7.34
N LYS A 35 14.02 -32.14 -7.12
CA LYS A 35 15.34 -32.13 -6.52
C LYS A 35 15.26 -31.91 -5.02
N ASP A 36 16.14 -32.55 -4.26
CA ASP A 36 16.38 -32.13 -2.89
C ASP A 36 17.06 -30.76 -2.92
N LEU A 37 16.49 -29.81 -2.17
CA LEU A 37 17.02 -28.47 -2.02
C LEU A 37 17.82 -28.35 -0.71
N GLU A 38 18.82 -27.48 -0.71
CA GLU A 38 19.59 -27.20 0.50
C GLU A 38 18.67 -26.67 1.61
N PRO A 39 18.64 -27.28 2.80
CA PRO A 39 17.86 -26.83 3.93
C PRO A 39 18.16 -25.39 4.32
N ASP A 40 17.15 -24.69 4.84
CA ASP A 40 17.28 -23.31 5.33
C ASP A 40 17.55 -23.26 6.82
N GLY A 41 17.35 -24.36 7.54
CA GLY A 41 17.55 -24.48 8.97
C GLY A 41 17.96 -25.86 9.45
N GLU A 42 18.09 -26.03 10.77
CA GLU A 42 18.47 -27.29 11.41
C GLU A 42 17.39 -28.39 11.32
N ASP A 43 16.18 -28.02 10.92
CA ASP A 43 15.03 -28.94 10.74
C ASP A 43 15.13 -29.77 9.45
N GLY A 44 16.08 -29.46 8.58
CA GLY A 44 16.31 -30.14 7.32
C GLY A 44 15.27 -29.80 6.23
N LEU A 45 14.48 -28.73 6.41
CA LEU A 45 13.50 -28.26 5.45
C LEU A 45 14.04 -27.13 4.60
N ALA A 46 13.58 -27.03 3.36
CA ALA A 46 13.86 -25.94 2.44
C ALA A 46 12.59 -25.14 2.14
N GLY A 47 12.71 -23.83 2.11
CA GLY A 47 11.60 -22.93 1.80
C GLY A 47 11.10 -23.11 0.35
N VAL A 48 9.80 -23.09 0.17
CA VAL A 48 9.14 -23.30 -1.14
C VAL A 48 9.56 -22.26 -2.19
N TRP A 49 9.97 -21.06 -1.77
CA TRP A 49 10.43 -20.00 -2.68
C TRP A 49 11.61 -20.47 -3.55
N LYS A 50 12.48 -21.35 -3.08
CA LYS A 50 13.58 -21.92 -3.87
C LYS A 50 13.13 -22.72 -5.10
N MET A 51 11.87 -23.15 -5.12
CA MET A 51 11.28 -23.88 -6.28
C MET A 51 10.57 -22.95 -7.25
N VAL A 52 10.16 -21.77 -6.84
CA VAL A 52 9.24 -20.91 -7.60
C VAL A 52 9.82 -19.55 -7.95
N GLU A 53 10.90 -19.14 -7.29
CA GLU A 53 11.57 -17.90 -7.62
C GLU A 53 12.52 -18.08 -8.80
N SER A 54 12.43 -17.16 -9.76
CA SER A 54 13.37 -17.06 -10.88
C SER A 54 13.55 -18.34 -11.71
N VAL A 55 12.47 -19.07 -11.92
CA VAL A 55 12.48 -20.26 -12.80
C VAL A 55 12.64 -19.83 -14.25
N ASP A 56 13.63 -20.38 -14.95
CA ASP A 56 13.92 -20.06 -16.34
C ASP A 56 12.69 -20.24 -17.25
N GLY A 57 12.46 -19.26 -18.14
CA GLY A 57 11.35 -19.27 -19.09
C GLY A 57 10.01 -18.83 -18.50
N VAL A 58 9.97 -18.16 -17.33
CA VAL A 58 8.73 -17.55 -16.83
C VAL A 58 8.26 -16.42 -17.76
N GLY A 59 9.18 -15.61 -18.29
CA GLY A 59 8.85 -14.52 -19.23
C GLY A 59 8.19 -15.03 -20.51
N GLU A 60 8.68 -16.14 -21.09
CA GLU A 60 8.07 -16.78 -22.27
C GLU A 60 6.64 -17.23 -21.99
N LEU A 61 6.39 -17.78 -20.80
CA LEU A 61 5.05 -18.19 -20.37
C LEU A 61 4.11 -16.99 -20.21
N LEU A 62 4.60 -15.88 -19.63
CA LEU A 62 3.84 -14.64 -19.45
C LEU A 62 3.52 -13.97 -20.78
N GLU A 63 4.46 -13.97 -21.72
CA GLU A 63 4.26 -13.46 -23.07
C GLU A 63 3.20 -14.28 -23.83
N ASP A 64 3.25 -15.59 -23.68
CA ASP A 64 2.26 -16.50 -24.30
C ASP A 64 0.85 -16.27 -23.70
N LEU A 65 0.76 -16.11 -22.37
CA LEU A 65 -0.48 -15.76 -21.69
C LEU A 65 -1.03 -14.41 -22.21
N LYS A 66 -0.20 -13.37 -22.27
CA LYS A 66 -0.57 -12.05 -22.78
C LYS A 66 -1.14 -12.12 -24.19
N LYS A 67 -0.45 -12.76 -25.12
CA LYS A 67 -0.86 -12.91 -26.53
C LYS A 67 -2.16 -13.68 -26.71
N HIS A 68 -2.36 -14.72 -25.92
CA HIS A 68 -3.55 -15.57 -26.03
C HIS A 68 -4.79 -15.01 -25.30
N THR A 69 -4.60 -14.00 -24.43
CA THR A 69 -5.67 -13.46 -23.60
C THR A 69 -5.74 -11.93 -23.64
N PHE A 70 -4.98 -11.25 -22.81
CA PHE A 70 -5.13 -9.82 -22.48
C PHE A 70 -4.98 -8.90 -23.68
N GLU A 71 -4.04 -9.16 -24.56
CA GLU A 71 -3.74 -8.33 -25.73
C GLU A 71 -4.93 -8.28 -26.69
N LYS A 72 -5.65 -9.38 -26.89
CA LYS A 72 -6.83 -9.47 -27.78
C LYS A 72 -7.96 -8.54 -27.37
N TYR A 73 -8.07 -8.23 -26.07
CA TYR A 73 -9.15 -7.44 -25.51
C TYR A 73 -8.70 -6.04 -25.07
N ASN A 74 -7.41 -5.72 -25.25
CA ASN A 74 -6.80 -4.52 -24.66
C ASN A 74 -7.12 -4.42 -23.17
N ALA A 75 -6.99 -5.54 -22.46
CA ALA A 75 -7.37 -5.67 -21.07
C ALA A 75 -6.32 -5.02 -20.16
N PHE A 76 -6.79 -4.31 -19.12
CA PHE A 76 -5.91 -3.77 -18.08
C PHE A 76 -5.48 -4.86 -17.11
N THR A 77 -4.18 -4.99 -16.86
CA THR A 77 -3.66 -6.05 -15.99
C THR A 77 -2.77 -5.48 -14.89
N VAL A 78 -2.93 -6.02 -13.68
CA VAL A 78 -2.12 -5.69 -12.51
C VAL A 78 -1.45 -6.97 -12.00
N ALA A 79 -0.13 -7.03 -12.07
CA ALA A 79 0.64 -8.16 -11.59
C ALA A 79 0.95 -8.04 -10.11
N GLU A 80 0.88 -9.15 -9.40
CA GLU A 80 1.46 -9.29 -8.08
C GLU A 80 2.80 -10.02 -8.19
N VAL A 81 3.88 -9.25 -8.03
CA VAL A 81 5.25 -9.73 -8.18
C VAL A 81 6.03 -9.40 -6.91
N PHE A 82 6.56 -10.45 -6.28
CA PHE A 82 7.45 -10.33 -5.13
C PHE A 82 8.88 -10.69 -5.54
N ASN A 83 9.87 -10.18 -4.82
CA ASN A 83 11.28 -10.55 -4.97
C ASN A 83 11.81 -10.43 -6.41
N MET A 84 11.32 -9.43 -7.15
CA MET A 84 11.78 -9.14 -8.50
C MET A 84 13.27 -8.79 -8.50
N LYS A 85 14.03 -9.30 -9.48
CA LYS A 85 15.41 -8.89 -9.69
C LYS A 85 15.48 -7.48 -10.26
N LYS A 86 16.57 -6.79 -9.97
CA LYS A 86 16.77 -5.38 -10.33
C LYS A 86 16.51 -5.06 -11.81
N ASP A 87 16.84 -5.97 -12.72
CA ASP A 87 16.74 -5.73 -14.17
C ASP A 87 15.44 -6.27 -14.80
N GLU A 88 14.55 -6.89 -13.99
CA GLU A 88 13.33 -7.53 -14.49
C GLU A 88 12.13 -6.58 -14.63
N LEU A 89 12.18 -5.36 -14.06
CA LEU A 89 11.05 -4.42 -14.09
C LEU A 89 10.50 -4.18 -15.50
N ARG A 90 11.39 -4.02 -16.50
CA ARG A 90 11.01 -3.80 -17.90
C ARG A 90 10.38 -5.02 -18.58
N GLU A 91 10.58 -6.20 -18.04
CA GLU A 91 9.91 -7.42 -18.50
C GLU A 91 8.45 -7.46 -18.01
N PHE A 92 8.21 -6.97 -16.79
CA PHE A 92 6.87 -7.01 -16.22
C PHE A 92 5.98 -5.86 -16.69
N ILE A 93 6.49 -4.62 -16.77
CA ILE A 93 5.68 -3.43 -17.10
C ILE A 93 6.38 -2.56 -18.14
N GLY A 94 5.67 -1.55 -18.66
CA GLY A 94 6.14 -0.65 -19.71
C GLY A 94 5.66 -1.07 -21.10
N ASP A 95 6.21 -0.46 -22.13
CA ASP A 95 5.73 -0.59 -23.53
C ASP A 95 5.76 -2.05 -24.03
N HIS A 96 6.72 -2.84 -23.57
CA HIS A 96 6.88 -4.24 -23.93
C HIS A 96 6.63 -5.20 -22.75
N GLY A 97 6.22 -4.70 -21.61
CA GLY A 97 5.95 -5.51 -20.43
C GLY A 97 4.78 -6.48 -20.61
N HIS A 98 4.78 -7.54 -19.83
CA HIS A 98 3.73 -8.54 -19.86
C HIS A 98 2.41 -8.04 -19.28
N PHE A 99 2.46 -7.03 -18.42
CA PHE A 99 1.32 -6.45 -17.71
C PHE A 99 1.25 -4.93 -17.86
N SER A 100 0.06 -4.36 -17.65
CA SER A 100 -0.14 -2.91 -17.68
C SER A 100 0.54 -2.21 -16.52
N THR A 101 0.56 -2.85 -15.35
CA THR A 101 1.20 -2.38 -14.12
C THR A 101 1.45 -3.54 -13.16
N MET A 102 2.21 -3.29 -12.11
CA MET A 102 2.39 -4.20 -10.97
C MET A 102 2.34 -3.42 -9.66
N PHE A 103 2.00 -4.10 -8.56
CA PHE A 103 1.99 -3.47 -7.25
C PHE A 103 3.39 -3.08 -6.79
N ASP A 104 3.47 -1.90 -6.17
CA ASP A 104 4.68 -1.44 -5.49
C ASP A 104 4.74 -1.99 -4.07
N PHE A 105 5.57 -3.00 -3.87
CA PHE A 105 5.84 -3.60 -2.56
C PHE A 105 7.14 -3.11 -1.92
N SER A 106 7.75 -2.05 -2.44
CA SER A 106 9.04 -1.54 -1.96
C SER A 106 9.06 -1.24 -0.45
N ALA A 107 7.97 -0.66 0.07
CA ALA A 107 7.83 -0.38 1.49
C ALA A 107 7.44 -1.61 2.33
N HIS A 108 6.94 -2.68 1.71
CA HIS A 108 6.49 -3.88 2.41
C HIS A 108 7.64 -4.57 3.16
N SER A 109 8.80 -4.69 2.53
CA SER A 109 9.99 -5.34 3.10
C SER A 109 10.49 -4.70 4.40
N LEU A 110 10.14 -3.44 4.67
CA LEU A 110 10.53 -2.74 5.92
C LEU A 110 9.92 -3.37 7.18
N PHE A 111 8.85 -4.13 7.03
CA PHE A 111 8.05 -4.71 8.11
C PHE A 111 8.21 -6.23 8.23
N PHE A 112 9.06 -6.85 7.42
CA PHE A 112 9.42 -8.25 7.63
C PHE A 112 10.25 -8.36 8.91
N ASN A 113 9.62 -8.87 9.94
CA ASN A 113 10.22 -9.12 11.23
C ASN A 113 10.35 -10.63 11.45
N ASP A 114 11.35 -11.01 12.22
CA ASP A 114 11.44 -12.38 12.70
C ASP A 114 10.32 -12.65 13.71
N TYR A 115 9.30 -13.41 13.28
CA TYR A 115 8.17 -13.79 14.15
C TYR A 115 8.61 -14.66 15.32
N THR A 116 9.77 -15.34 15.24
CA THR A 116 10.29 -16.14 16.34
C THR A 116 10.75 -15.30 17.53
N SER A 117 11.10 -14.04 17.30
CA SER A 117 11.41 -13.06 18.37
C SER A 117 10.20 -12.19 18.74
N CYS A 118 9.22 -12.07 17.87
CA CYS A 118 8.07 -11.17 17.98
C CYS A 118 8.49 -9.73 18.32
N GLU A 119 9.57 -9.26 17.70
CA GLU A 119 10.01 -7.88 17.83
C GLU A 119 9.33 -7.04 16.77
N TYR A 120 8.57 -6.05 17.22
CA TYR A 120 8.00 -5.03 16.35
C TYR A 120 8.96 -3.84 16.28
N LYS A 121 9.35 -3.46 15.06
CA LYS A 121 10.17 -2.27 14.83
C LYS A 121 9.28 -1.10 14.44
N GLU A 122 9.44 0.02 15.13
CA GLU A 122 8.83 1.27 14.68
C GLU A 122 9.40 1.69 13.32
N LEU A 123 8.54 2.31 12.52
CA LEU A 123 8.91 2.78 11.19
C LEU A 123 9.96 3.91 11.28
N ASP A 124 11.11 3.73 10.64
CA ASP A 124 12.02 4.84 10.35
C ASP A 124 11.57 5.51 9.02
N ILE A 125 11.16 6.75 9.10
CA ILE A 125 10.70 7.54 7.95
C ILE A 125 11.76 7.65 6.83
N ARG A 126 13.03 7.59 7.17
CA ARG A 126 14.12 7.60 6.17
C ARG A 126 14.15 6.31 5.37
N GLN A 127 13.93 5.17 6.02
CA GLN A 127 13.83 3.87 5.33
C GLN A 127 12.59 3.85 4.43
N LEU A 128 11.46 4.38 4.91
CA LEU A 128 10.25 4.51 4.09
C LEU A 128 10.50 5.37 2.83
N LYS A 129 11.13 6.55 3.02
CA LYS A 129 11.50 7.41 1.89
C LYS A 129 12.43 6.70 0.92
N GLN A 130 13.50 6.08 1.43
CA GLN A 130 14.45 5.36 0.60
C GLN A 130 13.77 4.28 -0.25
N ALA A 131 12.91 3.47 0.34
CA ALA A 131 12.21 2.41 -0.36
C ALA A 131 11.26 2.98 -1.44
N MET A 132 10.36 3.89 -1.06
CA MET A 132 9.36 4.43 -1.98
C MET A 132 9.97 5.35 -3.05
N PHE A 133 10.94 6.19 -2.70
CA PHE A 133 11.57 7.09 -3.66
C PHE A 133 12.42 6.32 -4.67
N HIS A 134 13.14 5.30 -4.22
CA HIS A 134 13.90 4.42 -5.10
C HIS A 134 12.98 3.74 -6.12
N SER A 135 11.88 3.17 -5.68
CA SER A 135 10.87 2.55 -6.53
C SER A 135 10.30 3.54 -7.57
N GLN A 136 9.99 4.77 -7.17
CA GLN A 136 9.50 5.81 -8.08
C GLN A 136 10.52 6.18 -9.15
N LEU A 137 11.80 6.32 -8.78
CA LEU A 137 12.89 6.65 -9.70
C LEU A 137 13.21 5.49 -10.67
N GLU A 138 13.25 4.25 -10.19
CA GLU A 138 13.47 3.08 -11.04
C GLU A 138 12.37 2.89 -12.09
N CYS A 139 11.14 3.23 -11.73
CA CYS A 139 9.99 3.09 -12.62
C CYS A 139 9.82 4.26 -13.61
N GLU A 140 10.49 5.39 -13.43
CA GLU A 140 10.20 6.63 -14.16
C GLU A 140 10.29 6.48 -15.68
N ASP A 141 11.34 5.81 -16.17
CA ASP A 141 11.57 5.56 -17.60
C ASP A 141 11.00 4.23 -18.10
N VAL A 142 10.27 3.51 -17.25
CA VAL A 142 9.76 2.17 -17.58
C VAL A 142 8.25 2.20 -17.78
N GLY A 143 7.52 2.68 -16.79
CA GLY A 143 6.07 2.60 -16.80
C GLY A 143 5.44 3.23 -15.56
N PHE A 144 4.36 2.65 -15.08
CA PHE A 144 3.62 3.09 -13.90
C PHE A 144 3.43 1.92 -12.94
N LEU A 145 3.78 2.12 -11.67
CA LEU A 145 3.46 1.16 -10.62
C LEU A 145 2.06 1.41 -10.05
N ALA A 146 1.44 0.37 -9.55
CA ALA A 146 0.23 0.44 -8.74
C ALA A 146 0.64 0.76 -7.30
N ASN A 147 0.47 2.02 -6.90
CA ASN A 147 0.86 2.49 -5.56
C ASN A 147 -0.16 2.03 -4.54
N ILE A 148 0.28 1.30 -3.52
CA ILE A 148 -0.54 0.80 -2.41
C ILE A 148 0.09 1.13 -1.06
N ILE A 149 -0.75 1.33 -0.04
CA ILE A 149 -0.37 1.36 1.37
C ILE A 149 -1.16 0.36 2.21
N GLU A 150 -2.18 -0.23 1.62
CA GLU A 150 -3.00 -1.30 2.20
C GLU A 150 -3.52 -2.22 1.11
N ASN A 151 -3.71 -3.48 1.46
CA ASN A 151 -4.47 -4.45 0.69
C ASN A 151 -5.07 -5.51 1.63
N HIS A 152 -5.66 -6.57 1.09
CA HIS A 152 -6.27 -7.66 1.86
C HIS A 152 -5.25 -8.62 2.51
N ASP A 153 -3.97 -8.49 2.21
CA ASP A 153 -2.88 -9.32 2.73
C ASP A 153 -1.92 -8.55 3.64
N GLU A 154 -2.27 -7.30 3.98
CA GLU A 154 -1.48 -6.41 4.80
C GLU A 154 -2.28 -5.90 6.01
N PRO A 155 -1.64 -5.54 7.12
CA PRO A 155 -2.29 -4.76 8.16
C PRO A 155 -2.78 -3.40 7.62
N ARG A 156 -3.65 -2.72 8.37
CA ARG A 156 -4.13 -1.39 8.00
C ARG A 156 -2.98 -0.38 7.94
N GLY A 157 -2.90 0.37 6.84
CA GLY A 157 -1.83 1.34 6.60
C GLY A 157 -1.75 2.43 7.67
N ALA A 158 -2.88 2.91 8.17
CA ALA A 158 -2.94 3.86 9.27
C ALA A 158 -2.29 3.34 10.56
N SER A 159 -2.29 2.03 10.80
CA SER A 159 -1.63 1.40 11.96
C SER A 159 -0.18 1.02 11.70
N ARG A 160 0.19 0.81 10.43
CA ARG A 160 1.51 0.33 10.02
C ARG A 160 2.49 1.46 9.70
N TYR A 161 2.03 2.46 8.93
CA TYR A 161 2.89 3.53 8.41
C TYR A 161 2.89 4.79 9.28
N LEU A 162 1.99 4.89 10.24
CA LEU A 162 1.93 6.04 11.14
C LEU A 162 2.42 5.68 12.54
N PRO A 163 3.36 6.44 13.11
CA PRO A 163 3.70 6.32 14.51
C PRO A 163 2.45 6.61 15.37
N LYS A 164 2.42 6.07 16.58
CA LYS A 164 1.22 6.09 17.43
C LYS A 164 0.60 7.50 17.61
N TYR A 165 1.42 8.53 17.74
CA TYR A 165 0.94 9.91 17.89
C TYR A 165 0.30 10.50 16.63
N LEU A 166 0.56 9.90 15.44
CA LEU A 166 -0.06 10.26 14.17
C LEU A 166 -1.21 9.32 13.75
N GLN A 167 -1.56 8.32 14.54
CA GLN A 167 -2.71 7.46 14.27
C GLN A 167 -4.02 8.18 14.58
N ASN A 168 -4.25 9.29 13.89
CA ASN A 168 -5.41 10.16 13.97
C ASN A 168 -5.84 10.62 12.57
N GLU A 169 -6.91 11.39 12.43
CA GLU A 169 -7.42 11.82 11.12
C GLU A 169 -6.40 12.62 10.30
N ASN A 170 -5.62 13.49 10.95
CA ASN A 170 -4.62 14.29 10.23
C ASN A 170 -3.50 13.42 9.67
N GLY A 171 -3.00 12.46 10.44
CA GLY A 171 -2.02 11.50 9.98
C GLY A 171 -2.55 10.62 8.83
N VAL A 172 -3.81 10.16 8.91
CA VAL A 172 -4.43 9.38 7.82
C VAL A 172 -4.56 10.20 6.54
N LYS A 173 -4.99 11.46 6.63
CA LYS A 173 -5.05 12.38 5.48
C LYS A 173 -3.67 12.63 4.90
N MET A 174 -2.66 12.81 5.76
CA MET A 174 -1.27 12.97 5.37
C MET A 174 -0.77 11.72 4.61
N LEU A 175 -0.98 10.52 5.17
CA LEU A 175 -0.59 9.26 4.55
C LEU A 175 -1.26 9.06 3.18
N GLY A 176 -2.56 9.34 3.08
CA GLY A 176 -3.30 9.33 1.82
C GLY A 176 -2.70 10.29 0.78
N THR A 177 -2.33 11.51 1.20
CA THR A 177 -1.76 12.52 0.30
C THR A 177 -0.42 12.07 -0.28
N ILE A 178 0.51 11.64 0.56
CA ILE A 178 1.84 11.23 0.10
C ILE A 178 1.81 9.98 -0.80
N SER A 179 0.80 9.12 -0.64
CA SER A 179 0.63 7.92 -1.45
C SER A 179 -0.10 8.18 -2.77
N ILE A 180 -1.25 8.88 -2.73
CA ILE A 180 -2.10 9.09 -3.90
C ILE A 180 -1.45 10.03 -4.92
N LEU A 181 -0.60 10.98 -4.50
CA LEU A 181 0.06 11.92 -5.40
C LEU A 181 1.41 11.44 -5.96
N LEU A 182 1.88 10.25 -5.59
CA LEU A 182 3.01 9.60 -6.24
C LEU A 182 2.76 9.39 -7.74
N ARG A 183 3.82 9.25 -8.52
CA ARG A 183 3.74 8.83 -9.91
C ARG A 183 3.29 7.37 -9.96
N GLY A 184 2.29 7.06 -10.76
CA GLY A 184 1.74 5.72 -10.85
C GLY A 184 0.22 5.70 -10.76
N ILE A 185 -0.35 4.54 -10.51
CA ILE A 185 -1.78 4.31 -10.41
C ILE A 185 -2.13 4.09 -8.93
N PRO A 186 -2.81 5.05 -8.28
CA PRO A 186 -3.15 4.89 -6.87
C PRO A 186 -4.26 3.85 -6.70
N PHE A 187 -4.03 2.89 -5.82
CA PHE A 187 -5.02 1.93 -5.36
C PHE A 187 -5.42 2.29 -3.94
N VAL A 188 -6.71 2.46 -3.71
CA VAL A 188 -7.30 2.74 -2.40
C VAL A 188 -8.03 1.50 -1.94
N TYR A 189 -7.55 0.90 -0.85
CA TYR A 189 -8.19 -0.27 -0.28
C TYR A 189 -9.42 0.14 0.55
N GLN A 190 -10.49 -0.66 0.51
CA GLN A 190 -11.73 -0.41 1.26
C GLN A 190 -11.46 -0.14 2.74
N GLY A 191 -11.96 0.98 3.25
CA GLY A 191 -11.77 1.44 4.63
C GLY A 191 -10.54 2.35 4.83
N GLN A 192 -9.60 2.37 3.89
CA GLN A 192 -8.48 3.33 3.91
C GLN A 192 -8.99 4.77 3.85
N GLU A 193 -10.02 5.01 3.02
CA GLU A 193 -10.63 6.32 2.78
C GLU A 193 -11.40 6.89 3.98
N ILE A 194 -11.66 6.06 4.99
CA ILE A 194 -12.25 6.50 6.27
C ILE A 194 -11.27 6.36 7.44
N GLY A 195 -10.06 5.87 7.19
CA GLY A 195 -9.02 5.72 8.20
C GLY A 195 -9.22 4.53 9.14
N MET A 196 -9.75 3.40 8.64
CA MET A 196 -9.80 2.15 9.42
C MET A 196 -8.41 1.75 9.90
N ARG A 197 -8.35 1.17 11.11
CA ARG A 197 -7.12 0.76 11.79
C ARG A 197 -7.16 -0.72 12.14
N ASN A 198 -6.02 -1.25 12.58
CA ASN A 198 -5.93 -2.60 13.09
C ASN A 198 -6.95 -2.84 14.20
N CYS A 199 -7.52 -4.05 14.22
CA CYS A 199 -8.45 -4.51 15.23
C CYS A 199 -7.70 -5.32 16.30
N ARG A 200 -7.93 -5.01 17.56
CA ARG A 200 -7.34 -5.79 18.66
C ARG A 200 -8.19 -6.99 18.98
N PHE A 201 -7.62 -8.17 18.75
CA PHE A 201 -8.19 -9.45 19.15
C PHE A 201 -7.65 -9.83 20.53
N SER A 202 -8.47 -10.52 21.34
CA SER A 202 -8.14 -10.82 22.74
C SER A 202 -7.39 -12.15 22.89
N THR A 203 -7.57 -13.06 21.93
CA THR A 203 -6.94 -14.39 21.90
C THR A 203 -6.58 -14.76 20.48
N ILE A 204 -5.67 -15.72 20.32
CA ILE A 204 -5.32 -16.25 18.99
C ILE A 204 -6.50 -16.96 18.31
N ASP A 205 -7.46 -17.47 19.07
CA ASP A 205 -8.64 -18.16 18.53
C ASP A 205 -9.62 -17.21 17.83
N GLU A 206 -9.54 -15.90 18.10
CA GLU A 206 -10.34 -14.90 17.40
C GLU A 206 -9.81 -14.58 16.00
N TYR A 207 -8.54 -14.90 15.69
CA TYR A 207 -7.97 -14.80 14.35
C TYR A 207 -8.42 -15.98 13.48
N ASP A 208 -8.54 -15.76 12.18
CA ASP A 208 -8.84 -16.82 11.21
C ASP A 208 -7.71 -17.07 10.20
N ASP A 209 -6.82 -16.10 10.02
CA ASP A 209 -5.67 -16.21 9.14
C ASP A 209 -4.72 -17.34 9.59
N ILE A 210 -4.50 -18.29 8.67
CA ILE A 210 -3.66 -19.48 8.95
C ILE A 210 -2.20 -19.09 9.20
N SER A 211 -1.67 -18.09 8.48
CA SER A 211 -0.28 -17.64 8.69
C SER A 211 -0.12 -17.04 10.08
N THR A 212 -1.05 -16.19 10.51
CA THR A 212 -1.04 -15.60 11.86
C THR A 212 -1.06 -16.66 12.95
N LYS A 213 -1.90 -17.71 12.80
CA LYS A 213 -1.96 -18.82 13.77
C LYS A 213 -0.68 -19.65 13.80
N ALA A 214 -0.09 -19.90 12.62
CA ALA A 214 1.16 -20.65 12.51
C ALA A 214 2.33 -19.87 13.15
N GLU A 215 2.49 -18.60 12.81
CA GLU A 215 3.51 -17.72 13.36
C GLU A 215 3.40 -17.57 14.88
N TYR A 216 2.17 -17.43 15.40
CA TYR A 216 1.93 -17.43 16.84
C TYR A 216 2.37 -18.76 17.49
N ALA A 217 2.01 -19.90 16.90
CA ALA A 217 2.36 -21.22 17.44
C ALA A 217 3.89 -21.43 17.43
N ASP A 218 4.58 -21.01 16.37
CA ASP A 218 6.03 -21.09 16.27
C ASP A 218 6.73 -20.16 17.29
N ALA A 219 6.21 -18.95 17.49
CA ALA A 219 6.69 -18.04 18.54
C ALA A 219 6.58 -18.66 19.94
N ILE A 220 5.42 -19.28 20.26
CA ILE A 220 5.23 -19.97 21.53
C ILE A 220 6.22 -21.14 21.68
N LYS A 221 6.41 -21.92 20.60
CA LYS A 221 7.37 -23.02 20.58
C LYS A 221 8.81 -22.53 20.77
N ALA A 222 9.15 -21.36 20.26
CA ALA A 222 10.43 -20.68 20.48
C ALA A 222 10.60 -20.07 21.90
N GLY A 223 9.55 -20.14 22.75
CA GLY A 223 9.59 -19.64 24.13
C GLY A 223 9.20 -18.16 24.27
N VAL A 224 8.58 -17.56 23.28
CA VAL A 224 8.07 -16.19 23.38
C VAL A 224 6.86 -16.15 24.32
N ASP A 225 6.78 -15.11 25.14
CA ASP A 225 5.63 -14.87 26.01
C ASP A 225 4.34 -14.73 25.20
N PRO A 226 3.22 -15.43 25.56
CA PRO A 226 1.98 -15.41 24.81
C PRO A 226 1.38 -14.01 24.59
N ALA A 227 1.53 -13.09 25.56
CA ALA A 227 1.04 -11.73 25.39
C ALA A 227 1.88 -10.96 24.37
N LYS A 228 3.20 -11.16 24.36
CA LYS A 228 4.10 -10.59 23.36
C LYS A 228 3.80 -11.15 21.96
N ALA A 229 3.59 -12.45 21.83
CA ALA A 229 3.21 -13.08 20.57
C ALA A 229 1.86 -12.57 20.04
N LEU A 230 0.87 -12.38 20.93
CA LEU A 230 -0.42 -11.81 20.55
C LEU A 230 -0.32 -10.32 20.15
N GLU A 231 0.54 -9.55 20.82
CA GLU A 231 0.83 -8.16 20.42
C GLU A 231 1.47 -8.08 19.03
N TYR A 232 2.38 -9.02 18.73
CA TYR A 232 2.93 -9.13 17.37
C TYR A 232 1.84 -9.42 16.35
N CYS A 233 0.93 -10.36 16.62
CA CYS A 233 -0.22 -10.64 15.74
C CYS A 233 -1.08 -9.39 15.49
N TYR A 234 -1.28 -8.54 16.50
CA TYR A 234 -2.01 -7.27 16.34
C TYR A 234 -1.35 -6.36 15.29
N HIS A 235 -0.02 -6.35 15.21
CA HIS A 235 0.70 -5.52 14.25
C HIS A 235 0.82 -6.15 12.86
N ALA A 236 0.93 -7.49 12.78
CA ALA A 236 1.33 -8.19 11.55
C ALA A 236 0.18 -8.89 10.82
N SER A 237 -0.91 -9.27 11.52
CA SER A 237 -1.96 -10.10 10.93
C SER A 237 -2.71 -9.44 9.78
N ARG A 238 -2.93 -10.23 8.71
CA ARG A 238 -3.78 -9.88 7.57
C ARG A 238 -5.25 -9.72 7.95
N ASP A 239 -5.73 -10.36 9.02
CA ASP A 239 -7.11 -10.23 9.48
C ASP A 239 -7.49 -8.80 9.86
N ASN A 240 -6.52 -7.95 10.18
CA ASN A 240 -6.73 -6.52 10.38
C ASN A 240 -7.41 -5.83 9.19
N ALA A 241 -6.99 -6.18 7.96
CA ALA A 241 -7.55 -5.62 6.74
C ALA A 241 -8.87 -6.30 6.32
N ARG A 242 -9.18 -7.47 6.90
CA ARG A 242 -10.35 -8.30 6.57
C ARG A 242 -11.51 -8.12 7.53
N THR A 243 -11.35 -7.28 8.57
CA THR A 243 -12.44 -6.91 9.48
C THR A 243 -13.59 -6.26 8.69
N PRO A 244 -14.85 -6.41 9.16
CA PRO A 244 -16.01 -5.81 8.50
C PRO A 244 -15.84 -4.31 8.25
N MET A 245 -16.23 -3.85 7.06
CA MET A 245 -16.28 -2.43 6.72
C MET A 245 -17.21 -1.68 7.68
N GLN A 246 -16.75 -0.52 8.14
CA GLN A 246 -17.44 0.30 9.13
C GLN A 246 -18.36 1.29 8.44
N TRP A 247 -19.62 0.87 8.18
CA TRP A 247 -20.59 1.68 7.45
C TRP A 247 -21.29 2.71 8.33
N ALA A 248 -21.68 2.33 9.56
CA ALA A 248 -22.47 3.17 10.45
C ALA A 248 -22.22 2.86 11.92
N ASP A 249 -22.61 3.75 12.82
CA ASP A 249 -22.73 3.49 14.25
C ASP A 249 -24.01 2.69 14.55
N ALA A 250 -23.97 1.43 14.13
CA ALA A 250 -25.09 0.49 14.22
C ALA A 250 -24.56 -0.93 14.53
N PRO A 251 -25.42 -1.88 14.89
CA PRO A 251 -25.02 -3.27 15.14
C PRO A 251 -24.19 -3.83 13.99
N ASN A 252 -23.07 -4.47 14.31
CA ASN A 252 -22.06 -4.96 13.36
C ASN A 252 -21.51 -3.86 12.44
N ALA A 253 -21.42 -2.63 12.92
CA ALA A 253 -21.00 -1.46 12.15
C ALA A 253 -21.85 -1.21 10.86
N GLY A 254 -23.11 -1.64 10.86
CA GLY A 254 -23.97 -1.58 9.68
C GLY A 254 -23.58 -2.55 8.54
N PHE A 255 -22.59 -3.43 8.78
CA PHE A 255 -22.08 -4.34 7.76
C PHE A 255 -23.02 -5.52 7.47
N SER A 256 -23.60 -6.12 8.51
CA SER A 256 -24.44 -7.32 8.37
C SER A 256 -25.47 -7.42 9.48
N THR A 257 -26.62 -8.02 9.18
CA THR A 257 -27.62 -8.41 10.18
C THR A 257 -27.30 -9.77 10.84
N GLY A 258 -26.42 -10.57 10.23
CA GLY A 258 -25.93 -11.83 10.77
C GLY A 258 -24.59 -11.65 11.52
N LYS A 259 -24.07 -12.77 12.07
CA LYS A 259 -22.73 -12.78 12.69
C LYS A 259 -21.67 -12.55 11.60
N PRO A 260 -20.83 -11.51 11.72
CA PRO A 260 -19.72 -11.31 10.80
C PRO A 260 -18.71 -12.45 10.85
N TRP A 261 -17.95 -12.67 9.79
CA TRP A 261 -16.85 -13.61 9.74
C TRP A 261 -15.79 -13.30 10.82
N LEU A 262 -15.23 -12.09 10.76
CA LEU A 262 -14.28 -11.59 11.76
C LEU A 262 -14.94 -10.60 12.73
N LYS A 263 -14.27 -10.34 13.83
CA LYS A 263 -14.67 -9.33 14.82
C LYS A 263 -14.80 -7.96 14.18
N VAL A 264 -15.88 -7.26 14.48
CA VAL A 264 -16.03 -5.84 14.17
C VAL A 264 -15.07 -5.03 15.03
N ASN A 265 -14.29 -4.15 14.44
CA ASN A 265 -13.41 -3.26 15.19
C ASN A 265 -14.26 -2.31 16.05
N PRO A 266 -14.12 -2.30 17.38
CA PRO A 266 -14.99 -1.50 18.27
C PRO A 266 -14.91 0.02 18.03
N ASN A 267 -13.90 0.50 17.30
CA ASN A 267 -13.80 1.92 16.95
C ASN A 267 -14.80 2.38 15.86
N TYR A 268 -15.69 1.49 15.40
CA TYR A 268 -16.73 1.85 14.41
C TYR A 268 -17.70 2.93 14.92
N HIS A 269 -17.80 3.12 16.23
CA HIS A 269 -18.57 4.22 16.83
C HIS A 269 -18.01 5.61 16.46
N GLU A 270 -16.70 5.68 16.19
CA GLU A 270 -15.99 6.94 15.88
C GLU A 270 -15.56 7.01 14.40
N ILE A 271 -15.26 5.85 13.82
CA ILE A 271 -14.75 5.73 12.44
C ILE A 271 -15.79 4.95 11.61
N ASN A 272 -16.63 5.63 10.89
CA ASN A 272 -17.60 5.00 9.98
C ASN A 272 -17.98 5.95 8.84
N VAL A 273 -18.52 5.36 7.77
CA VAL A 273 -18.90 6.09 6.56
C VAL A 273 -20.01 7.11 6.84
N GLU A 274 -21.06 6.72 7.57
CA GLU A 274 -22.25 7.56 7.80
C GLU A 274 -21.88 8.88 8.50
N GLU A 275 -21.05 8.83 9.53
CA GLU A 275 -20.54 10.03 10.22
C GLU A 275 -19.70 10.89 9.28
N GLN A 276 -18.77 10.26 8.56
CA GLN A 276 -17.83 10.98 7.70
C GLN A 276 -18.45 11.55 6.43
N GLU A 277 -19.55 11.00 5.94
CA GLU A 277 -20.31 11.60 4.84
C GLU A 277 -20.87 12.99 5.20
N THR A 278 -21.28 13.20 6.42
CA THR A 278 -21.91 14.42 6.87
C THR A 278 -20.92 15.50 7.31
N ARG A 279 -19.71 15.13 7.70
CA ARG A 279 -18.68 16.01 8.23
C ARG A 279 -17.71 16.47 7.14
N ARG A 280 -17.71 17.77 6.82
CA ARG A 280 -16.93 18.37 5.73
C ARG A 280 -15.41 18.15 5.81
N ASP A 281 -14.88 18.05 6.99
CA ASP A 281 -13.46 17.90 7.28
C ASP A 281 -13.08 16.47 7.63
N SER A 282 -13.93 15.49 7.35
CA SER A 282 -13.64 14.08 7.58
C SER A 282 -12.50 13.56 6.67
N VAL A 283 -11.97 12.38 6.99
CA VAL A 283 -10.99 11.69 6.16
C VAL A 283 -11.59 11.37 4.78
N LEU A 284 -12.84 10.89 4.73
CA LEU A 284 -13.56 10.56 3.50
C LEU A 284 -13.70 11.77 2.56
N GLN A 285 -14.12 12.94 3.10
CA GLN A 285 -14.25 14.13 2.29
C GLN A 285 -12.89 14.66 1.82
N TYR A 286 -11.85 14.49 2.63
CA TYR A 286 -10.49 14.84 2.24
C TYR A 286 -9.98 13.95 1.09
N TYR A 287 -10.21 12.64 1.14
CA TYR A 287 -9.86 11.72 0.04
C TYR A 287 -10.59 12.11 -1.26
N ARG A 288 -11.86 12.52 -1.20
CA ARG A 288 -12.58 13.05 -2.37
C ARG A 288 -11.91 14.29 -2.96
N GLN A 289 -11.51 15.24 -2.10
CA GLN A 289 -10.78 16.44 -2.54
C GLN A 289 -9.42 16.09 -3.17
N LEU A 290 -8.68 15.19 -2.55
CA LEU A 290 -7.39 14.73 -3.03
C LEU A 290 -7.48 14.06 -4.41
N ILE A 291 -8.45 13.16 -4.59
CA ILE A 291 -8.72 12.50 -5.86
C ILE A 291 -9.19 13.52 -6.91
N ALA A 292 -10.05 14.45 -6.53
CA ALA A 292 -10.51 15.52 -7.42
C ALA A 292 -9.35 16.42 -7.87
N LEU A 293 -8.44 16.79 -6.96
CA LEU A 293 -7.22 17.54 -7.30
C LEU A 293 -6.37 16.77 -8.32
N ARG A 294 -6.06 15.48 -8.04
CA ARG A 294 -5.26 14.64 -8.94
C ARG A 294 -5.88 14.51 -10.33
N LYS A 295 -7.20 14.43 -10.43
CA LYS A 295 -7.95 14.25 -11.70
C LYS A 295 -8.36 15.54 -12.38
N SER A 296 -8.11 16.71 -11.76
CA SER A 296 -8.52 18.00 -12.31
C SER A 296 -7.82 18.29 -13.64
N GLU A 297 -8.52 18.92 -14.56
CA GLU A 297 -7.97 19.30 -15.88
C GLU A 297 -6.68 20.11 -15.77
N GLN A 298 -6.55 20.92 -14.73
CA GLN A 298 -5.39 21.76 -14.48
C GLN A 298 -4.17 20.97 -14.03
N TYR A 299 -4.34 19.87 -13.23
CA TYR A 299 -3.21 19.19 -12.57
C TYR A 299 -3.05 17.72 -12.96
N LYS A 300 -4.00 17.14 -13.71
CA LYS A 300 -3.93 15.72 -14.09
C LYS A 300 -2.63 15.36 -14.83
N GLU A 301 -2.11 16.26 -15.65
CA GLU A 301 -0.88 16.04 -16.43
C GLU A 301 0.32 15.86 -15.49
N VAL A 302 0.55 16.82 -14.58
CA VAL A 302 1.69 16.76 -13.67
C VAL A 302 1.58 15.60 -12.68
N PHE A 303 0.38 15.25 -12.20
CA PHE A 303 0.21 14.11 -11.29
C PHE A 303 0.29 12.76 -12.00
N THR A 304 -0.03 12.68 -13.29
CA THR A 304 0.06 11.42 -14.04
C THR A 304 1.45 11.22 -14.61
N TYR A 305 1.96 12.19 -15.38
CA TYR A 305 3.16 12.04 -16.20
C TYR A 305 4.37 12.83 -15.67
N GLY A 306 4.17 13.79 -14.76
CA GLY A 306 5.26 14.60 -14.22
C GLY A 306 6.39 13.73 -13.64
N GLN A 307 7.62 14.22 -13.79
CA GLN A 307 8.80 13.59 -13.21
C GLN A 307 8.73 13.60 -11.69
N PHE A 308 9.41 12.65 -11.05
CA PHE A 308 9.48 12.51 -9.60
C PHE A 308 10.83 13.00 -9.09
N HIS A 309 10.83 13.94 -8.15
CA HIS A 309 12.04 14.46 -7.53
C HIS A 309 11.96 14.31 -6.01
N PRO A 310 12.85 13.50 -5.40
CA PRO A 310 12.96 13.42 -3.96
C PRO A 310 13.34 14.76 -3.33
N LEU A 311 12.77 15.08 -2.19
CA LEU A 311 13.14 16.25 -1.37
C LEU A 311 13.34 15.81 0.08
N TYR A 312 14.25 16.47 0.80
CA TYR A 312 14.51 16.24 2.24
C TYR A 312 14.81 14.75 2.57
N GLU A 313 15.58 14.08 1.73
CA GLU A 313 15.86 12.63 1.86
C GLU A 313 16.45 12.25 3.23
N ASP A 314 17.34 13.08 3.79
CA ASP A 314 17.98 12.85 5.07
C ASP A 314 17.17 13.30 6.28
N SER A 315 16.05 14.03 6.09
CA SER A 315 15.22 14.49 7.20
C SER A 315 14.59 13.31 7.94
N LYS A 316 14.54 13.40 9.26
CA LYS A 316 13.85 12.44 10.14
C LYS A 316 12.39 12.80 10.35
N GLU A 317 12.01 14.01 10.01
CA GLU A 317 10.67 14.55 10.24
C GLU A 317 9.89 14.73 8.94
N LEU A 318 10.54 15.19 7.87
CA LEU A 318 9.86 15.52 6.62
C LEU A 318 9.87 14.34 5.63
N TYR A 319 8.69 14.04 5.10
CA TYR A 319 8.48 13.25 3.89
C TYR A 319 8.06 14.21 2.79
N ALA A 320 8.91 14.41 1.78
CA ALA A 320 8.61 15.37 0.73
C ALA A 320 9.16 14.97 -0.64
N TYR A 321 8.42 15.34 -1.67
CA TYR A 321 8.83 15.17 -3.06
C TYR A 321 8.17 16.23 -3.94
N GLU A 322 8.71 16.38 -5.15
CA GLU A 322 8.15 17.25 -6.19
C GLU A 322 7.73 16.43 -7.41
N ARG A 323 6.64 16.82 -8.03
CA ARG A 323 6.17 16.35 -9.33
C ARG A 323 6.30 17.50 -10.31
N SER A 324 6.99 17.30 -11.43
CA SER A 324 7.28 18.38 -12.37
C SER A 324 6.99 18.02 -13.83
N THR A 325 6.54 19.02 -14.57
CA THR A 325 6.46 19.04 -16.03
C THR A 325 7.19 20.29 -16.53
N GLN A 326 7.19 20.53 -17.84
CA GLN A 326 7.73 21.78 -18.39
C GLN A 326 6.94 23.03 -17.96
N GLN A 327 5.68 22.86 -17.50
CA GLN A 327 4.80 23.99 -17.19
C GLN A 327 4.47 24.12 -15.71
N GLN A 328 4.62 23.08 -14.93
CA GLN A 328 4.14 23.02 -13.54
C GLN A 328 5.09 22.24 -12.66
N ASN A 329 5.30 22.76 -11.44
CA ASN A 329 6.00 22.05 -10.36
C ASN A 329 5.07 22.01 -9.16
N ILE A 330 4.83 20.81 -8.64
CA ILE A 330 3.97 20.58 -7.47
C ILE A 330 4.79 19.90 -6.41
N ARG A 331 4.90 20.56 -5.24
CA ARG A 331 5.56 19.99 -4.05
C ARG A 331 4.56 19.44 -3.08
N ILE A 332 4.87 18.28 -2.55
CA ILE A 332 4.15 17.63 -1.48
C ILE A 332 5.10 17.57 -0.29
N ILE A 333 4.73 18.19 0.83
CA ILE A 333 5.57 18.24 2.02
C ILE A 333 4.73 17.83 3.22
N ALA A 334 5.13 16.75 3.90
CA ALA A 334 4.46 16.18 5.07
C ALA A 334 5.39 16.14 6.27
N ASN A 335 4.89 16.53 7.43
CA ASN A 335 5.61 16.43 8.69
C ASN A 335 5.21 15.15 9.45
N TYR A 336 6.11 14.17 9.43
CA TYR A 336 6.00 12.92 10.21
C TYR A 336 6.57 13.07 11.64
N GLY A 337 7.22 14.19 11.95
CA GLY A 337 7.76 14.46 13.28
C GLY A 337 6.69 14.68 14.34
N GLY A 338 7.06 14.53 15.61
CA GLY A 338 6.20 14.83 16.75
C GLY A 338 6.09 16.32 17.07
N GLU A 339 6.97 17.14 16.51
CA GLU A 339 7.07 18.58 16.74
C GLU A 339 6.88 19.34 15.43
N ASP A 340 6.64 20.64 15.53
CA ASP A 340 6.52 21.53 14.38
C ASP A 340 7.88 21.70 13.69
N VAL A 341 7.89 21.67 12.37
CA VAL A 341 9.11 21.77 11.55
C VAL A 341 9.05 22.95 10.63
N SER A 342 10.06 23.82 10.68
CA SER A 342 10.18 24.95 9.75
C SER A 342 10.56 24.47 8.34
N ILE A 343 9.90 25.08 7.35
CA ILE A 343 10.18 24.86 5.93
C ILE A 343 10.40 26.20 5.23
N PRO A 344 11.22 26.25 4.16
CA PRO A 344 11.30 27.45 3.31
C PRO A 344 9.94 27.76 2.69
N TRP A 345 9.52 29.01 2.78
CA TRP A 345 8.28 29.49 2.16
C TRP A 345 8.56 30.70 1.28
N GLU A 346 8.05 30.66 0.05
CA GLU A 346 8.12 31.79 -0.88
C GLU A 346 6.71 32.31 -1.19
N ASN A 347 6.55 33.62 -1.28
CA ASN A 347 5.24 34.25 -1.53
C ASN A 347 4.62 33.89 -2.89
N ALA A 348 5.43 33.36 -3.82
CA ALA A 348 4.98 32.85 -5.12
C ALA A 348 4.24 31.51 -5.03
N TYR A 349 4.38 30.77 -3.93
CA TYR A 349 3.76 29.45 -3.77
C TYR A 349 2.25 29.56 -3.61
N LYS A 350 1.54 28.74 -4.38
CA LYS A 350 0.10 28.60 -4.29
C LYS A 350 -0.27 27.33 -3.53
N LEU A 351 -0.93 27.46 -2.40
CA LEU A 351 -1.45 26.33 -1.65
C LEU A 351 -2.63 25.70 -2.39
N LEU A 352 -2.49 24.40 -2.75
CA LEU A 352 -3.52 23.62 -3.44
C LEU A 352 -4.34 22.78 -2.46
N LEU A 353 -3.68 22.20 -1.45
CA LEU A 353 -4.32 21.34 -0.45
C LEU A 353 -3.57 21.40 0.88
N ASN A 354 -4.32 21.34 1.98
CA ASN A 354 -3.83 21.23 3.34
C ASN A 354 -4.80 20.33 4.12
N ASN A 355 -4.28 19.36 4.87
CA ASN A 355 -5.11 18.42 5.64
C ASN A 355 -5.66 18.98 6.95
N MET A 356 -5.23 20.17 7.38
CA MET A 356 -5.70 20.84 8.58
C MET A 356 -6.66 21.98 8.25
N LYS A 357 -7.65 22.23 9.12
CA LYS A 357 -8.73 23.23 8.90
C LYS A 357 -8.28 24.67 8.91
N GLU A 358 -7.17 24.96 9.56
CA GLU A 358 -6.79 26.34 9.85
C GLU A 358 -6.14 26.98 8.62
N LEU A 359 -6.65 28.16 8.26
CA LEU A 359 -5.98 29.04 7.31
C LEU A 359 -4.66 29.46 7.97
N LEU A 360 -3.57 29.05 7.36
CA LEU A 360 -2.23 29.41 7.81
C LEU A 360 -2.01 30.91 7.62
N THR A 361 -1.62 31.61 8.69
CA THR A 361 -1.03 32.95 8.58
C THR A 361 0.30 32.89 7.82
N GLU A 362 0.86 34.02 7.41
CA GLU A 362 2.16 34.04 6.72
C GLU A 362 3.28 33.40 7.57
N GLU A 363 3.25 33.62 8.90
CA GLU A 363 4.21 32.99 9.82
C GLU A 363 4.01 31.47 9.94
N GLU A 364 2.76 31.00 9.97
CA GLU A 364 2.41 29.59 10.04
C GLU A 364 2.68 28.81 8.77
N ARG A 365 2.75 29.47 7.61
CA ARG A 365 3.10 28.83 6.32
C ARG A 365 4.51 28.29 6.28
N ALA A 366 5.43 28.92 7.02
CA ALA A 366 6.82 28.50 7.13
C ALA A 366 7.07 27.41 8.19
N SER A 367 6.00 26.92 8.86
CA SER A 367 6.08 25.87 9.89
C SER A 367 4.98 24.83 9.70
N LEU A 368 5.35 23.59 9.47
CA LEU A 368 4.41 22.47 9.40
C LEU A 368 4.22 21.85 10.78
N ARG A 369 2.98 21.75 11.21
CA ARG A 369 2.60 21.05 12.44
C ARG A 369 2.79 19.54 12.30
N SER A 370 2.96 18.84 13.42
CA SER A 370 2.98 17.38 13.44
C SER A 370 1.74 16.80 12.75
N GLY A 371 1.92 15.90 11.79
CA GLY A 371 0.86 15.29 10.98
C GLY A 371 0.26 16.19 9.90
N GLN A 372 0.82 17.37 9.67
CA GLN A 372 0.40 18.25 8.58
C GLN A 372 1.04 17.84 7.25
N VAL A 373 0.25 17.92 6.19
CA VAL A 373 0.72 17.82 4.81
C VAL A 373 0.16 18.99 3.99
N ILE A 374 1.00 19.56 3.17
CA ILE A 374 0.64 20.60 2.19
C ILE A 374 1.01 20.18 0.78
N VAL A 375 0.21 20.61 -0.17
CA VAL A 375 0.45 20.47 -1.61
C VAL A 375 0.55 21.88 -2.20
N LEU A 376 1.67 22.20 -2.80
CA LEU A 376 2.01 23.53 -3.29
C LEU A 376 2.29 23.50 -4.80
N GLU A 377 1.74 24.43 -5.53
CA GLU A 377 2.24 24.82 -6.88
C GLU A 377 3.36 25.87 -6.67
N VAL A 378 4.56 25.61 -7.21
CA VAL A 378 5.78 26.39 -6.99
C VAL A 378 6.35 26.94 -8.29
#